data_dd617023b34e1e5b0defcce767ee78d3
#
_entry.id   dd617023b34e1e5b0defcce767ee78d3
#
_cell.length_a   1.000
_cell.length_b   1.000
_cell.length_c   1.000
_cell.angle_alpha   90.00
_cell.angle_beta   90.00
_cell.angle_gamma   90.00
#
_symmetry.space_group_name_H-M   'P 1'
#
loop_
_entity.id
_entity.type
_entity.pdbx_description
1 polymer ?
#
loop_
_entity_poly.entity_id
_entity_poly.type
_entity_poly.pdbx_seq_one_letter_code
_entity_poly.pdbx_strand_id
1 'polypeptide(L)'
;KAAIEELERAVTGLGLKGAELDTIVNGENWDAARFLPFFKAAEAMGAVLFYHPQPQHNFLTERTTRYGLFNSLGVILEDAIVVAILILGGVLEACPNLKVCIAHGGGPACYAMGRLDRGWQGNAEARRSIPRAPSSYQKQLYYDTVVGSEAALRFMIDQVGIDRVVLGSDWP
;
A
#
# COMPACT_ATOMS: atom_id res chain seq x y z
N LYS A 1 3.96 -15.24 13.25
CA LYS A 1 5.25 -15.85 13.59
C LYS A 1 5.89 -16.43 12.33
N ALA A 2 5.28 -17.43 11.66
CA ALA A 2 5.83 -18.05 10.45
C ALA A 2 6.19 -17.05 9.33
N ALA A 3 5.35 -16.04 9.07
CA ALA A 3 5.64 -15.02 8.06
C ALA A 3 6.89 -14.17 8.41
N ILE A 4 7.16 -13.92 9.69
CA ILE A 4 8.38 -13.22 10.12
C ILE A 4 9.61 -14.09 9.89
N GLU A 5 9.54 -15.36 10.28
CA GLU A 5 10.62 -16.34 10.09
C GLU A 5 10.95 -16.53 8.60
N GLU A 6 9.91 -16.54 7.73
CA GLU A 6 10.11 -16.66 6.29
C GLU A 6 10.69 -15.37 5.69
N LEU A 7 10.22 -14.18 6.12
CA LEU A 7 10.78 -12.92 5.67
C LEU A 7 12.27 -12.82 6.07
N GLU A 8 12.61 -13.20 7.29
CA GLU A 8 13.98 -13.23 7.78
C GLU A 8 14.84 -14.19 6.95
N ARG A 9 14.36 -15.41 6.69
CA ARG A 9 15.05 -16.37 5.83
C ARG A 9 15.27 -15.82 4.42
N ALA A 10 14.25 -15.18 3.84
CA ALA A 10 14.32 -14.60 2.50
C ALA A 10 15.33 -13.45 2.42
N VAL A 11 15.29 -12.53 3.37
CA VAL A 11 16.13 -11.33 3.34
C VAL A 11 17.55 -11.62 3.78
N THR A 12 17.74 -12.29 4.92
CA THR A 12 19.07 -12.51 5.48
C THR A 12 19.76 -13.76 4.93
N GLY A 13 19.00 -14.82 4.67
CA GLY A 13 19.53 -16.10 4.18
C GLY A 13 19.67 -16.17 2.66
N LEU A 14 18.72 -15.62 1.90
CA LEU A 14 18.72 -15.68 0.44
C LEU A 14 19.13 -14.36 -0.24
N GLY A 15 19.27 -13.27 0.52
CA GLY A 15 19.65 -11.95 -0.01
C GLY A 15 18.54 -11.24 -0.79
N LEU A 16 17.27 -11.67 -0.66
CA LEU A 16 16.13 -10.98 -1.25
C LEU A 16 15.94 -9.60 -0.60
N LYS A 17 15.27 -8.70 -1.30
CA LYS A 17 15.10 -7.31 -0.81
C LYS A 17 13.83 -7.09 0.00
N GLY A 18 12.93 -8.05 -0.01
CA GLY A 18 11.64 -7.96 0.67
C GLY A 18 10.69 -9.07 0.26
N ALA A 19 9.40 -8.79 0.35
CA ALA A 19 8.33 -9.70 -0.03
C ALA A 19 7.19 -8.98 -0.74
N GLU A 20 6.55 -9.66 -1.67
CA GLU A 20 5.26 -9.27 -2.23
C GLU A 20 4.14 -9.71 -1.29
N LEU A 21 3.15 -8.85 -1.12
CA LEU A 21 2.01 -9.04 -0.23
C LEU A 21 0.71 -8.73 -0.97
N ASP A 22 -0.32 -9.52 -0.69
CA ASP A 22 -1.68 -9.14 -1.09
C ASP A 22 -2.18 -7.94 -0.26
N THR A 23 -3.16 -7.21 -0.78
CA THR A 23 -3.77 -6.05 -0.10
C THR A 23 -4.61 -6.42 1.12
N ILE A 24 -4.99 -7.70 1.24
CA ILE A 24 -5.80 -8.24 2.33
C ILE A 24 -5.31 -9.63 2.74
N VAL A 25 -5.49 -10.02 3.99
CA VAL A 25 -5.07 -11.34 4.50
C VAL A 25 -6.26 -12.09 5.09
N ASN A 26 -6.77 -13.10 4.36
CA ASN A 26 -7.92 -13.90 4.80
C ASN A 26 -9.15 -13.05 5.17
N GLY A 27 -9.42 -11.98 4.41
CA GLY A 27 -10.53 -11.07 4.66
C GLY A 27 -10.28 -10.02 5.74
N GLU A 28 -9.07 -9.92 6.28
CA GLU A 28 -8.70 -8.97 7.32
C GLU A 28 -7.69 -7.93 6.78
N ASN A 29 -7.94 -6.67 7.09
CA ASN A 29 -7.07 -5.57 6.67
C ASN A 29 -5.74 -5.55 7.45
N TRP A 30 -4.71 -4.97 6.83
CA TRP A 30 -3.37 -4.92 7.37
C TRP A 30 -3.17 -4.06 8.62
N ASP A 31 -4.16 -3.25 9.02
CA ASP A 31 -4.15 -2.48 10.28
C ASP A 31 -4.53 -3.31 11.51
N ALA A 32 -4.93 -4.56 11.34
CA ALA A 32 -5.22 -5.44 12.47
C ALA A 32 -3.97 -5.60 13.37
N ALA A 33 -4.16 -5.42 14.67
CA ALA A 33 -3.08 -5.35 15.66
C ALA A 33 -2.10 -6.55 15.60
N ARG A 34 -2.58 -7.71 15.17
CA ARG A 34 -1.76 -8.93 15.03
C ARG A 34 -0.68 -8.83 13.95
N PHE A 35 -0.80 -7.87 13.00
CA PHE A 35 0.20 -7.68 11.94
C PHE A 35 1.31 -6.70 12.35
N LEU A 36 1.13 -5.89 13.38
CA LEU A 36 2.15 -4.93 13.82
C LEU A 36 3.53 -5.57 14.09
N PRO A 37 3.65 -6.76 14.72
CA PRO A 37 4.95 -7.42 14.87
C PRO A 37 5.64 -7.76 13.55
N PHE A 38 4.88 -8.06 12.47
CA PHE A 38 5.42 -8.31 11.14
C PHE A 38 6.02 -7.03 10.55
N PHE A 39 5.30 -5.90 10.64
CA PHE A 39 5.80 -4.61 10.16
C PHE A 39 7.08 -4.16 10.90
N LYS A 40 7.11 -4.31 12.22
CA LYS A 40 8.30 -4.00 13.01
C LYS A 40 9.51 -4.88 12.63
N ALA A 41 9.27 -6.15 12.35
CA ALA A 41 10.32 -7.05 11.89
C ALA A 41 10.82 -6.66 10.49
N ALA A 42 9.92 -6.35 9.55
CA ALA A 42 10.27 -5.88 8.21
C ALA A 42 11.05 -4.55 8.26
N GLU A 43 10.62 -3.60 9.09
CA GLU A 43 11.33 -2.34 9.31
C GLU A 43 12.74 -2.55 9.85
N ALA A 44 12.89 -3.39 10.88
CA ALA A 44 14.18 -3.69 11.48
C ALA A 44 15.17 -4.36 10.51
N MET A 45 14.67 -5.17 9.59
CA MET A 45 15.46 -5.80 8.53
C MET A 45 15.72 -4.87 7.34
N GLY A 46 15.05 -3.71 7.26
CA GLY A 46 15.06 -2.83 6.09
C GLY A 46 14.43 -3.47 4.85
N ALA A 47 13.58 -4.49 5.04
CA ALA A 47 12.91 -5.21 3.98
C ALA A 47 11.86 -4.33 3.28
N VAL A 48 11.73 -4.47 1.98
CA VAL A 48 10.67 -3.83 1.19
C VAL A 48 9.42 -4.71 1.22
N LEU A 49 8.28 -4.14 1.56
CA LEU A 49 6.98 -4.77 1.42
C LEU A 49 6.30 -4.21 0.17
N PHE A 50 6.16 -5.05 -0.86
CA PHE A 50 5.51 -4.69 -2.12
C PHE A 50 4.07 -5.17 -2.11
N TYR A 51 3.11 -4.26 -2.10
CA TYR A 51 1.70 -4.60 -2.14
C TYR A 51 1.22 -4.70 -3.57
N HIS A 52 0.67 -5.87 -3.91
CA HIS A 52 0.09 -6.16 -5.21
C HIS A 52 -1.22 -6.95 -5.01
N PRO A 53 -2.37 -6.42 -5.47
CA PRO A 53 -3.67 -7.04 -5.27
C PRO A 53 -3.79 -8.38 -5.98
N GLN A 54 -4.34 -9.39 -5.29
CA GLN A 54 -4.61 -10.69 -5.88
C GLN A 54 -6.06 -10.77 -6.38
N PRO A 55 -6.30 -11.39 -7.56
CA PRO A 55 -7.61 -11.47 -8.19
C PRO A 55 -8.74 -11.98 -7.29
N GLN A 56 -8.48 -13.01 -6.54
CA GLN A 56 -9.47 -13.73 -5.75
C GLN A 56 -9.93 -13.01 -4.49
N HIS A 57 -9.24 -11.96 -4.08
CA HIS A 57 -9.51 -11.26 -2.82
C HIS A 57 -10.10 -9.86 -2.99
N ASN A 58 -10.41 -9.48 -4.25
CA ASN A 58 -10.97 -8.19 -4.57
C ASN A 58 -12.47 -8.14 -4.19
N PHE A 59 -12.84 -7.26 -3.26
CA PHE A 59 -14.24 -7.12 -2.83
C PHE A 59 -15.17 -6.55 -3.91
N LEU A 60 -14.61 -5.95 -4.97
CA LEU A 60 -15.38 -5.45 -6.12
C LEU A 60 -15.65 -6.52 -7.18
N THR A 61 -15.24 -7.77 -6.96
CA THR A 61 -15.31 -8.85 -7.95
C THR A 61 -16.71 -8.99 -8.57
N GLU A 62 -17.80 -8.92 -7.78
CA GLU A 62 -19.17 -9.03 -8.31
C GLU A 62 -19.52 -7.94 -9.31
N ARG A 63 -18.99 -6.72 -9.13
CA ARG A 63 -19.25 -5.56 -10.00
C ARG A 63 -18.28 -5.44 -11.17
N THR A 64 -17.15 -6.12 -11.11
CA THR A 64 -16.04 -6.00 -12.07
C THR A 64 -15.85 -7.23 -12.95
N THR A 65 -16.81 -8.16 -12.97
CA THR A 65 -16.75 -9.42 -13.73
C THR A 65 -16.76 -9.24 -15.25
N ARG A 66 -17.24 -8.08 -15.77
CA ARG A 66 -17.36 -7.82 -17.21
C ARG A 66 -16.34 -6.79 -17.68
N TYR A 67 -16.06 -6.79 -18.99
CA TYR A 67 -15.24 -5.78 -19.69
C TYR A 67 -13.77 -5.69 -19.21
N GLY A 68 -13.27 -6.72 -18.54
CA GLY A 68 -11.94 -6.66 -17.95
C GLY A 68 -11.81 -5.64 -16.80
N LEU A 69 -12.93 -5.17 -16.23
CA LEU A 69 -12.95 -4.17 -15.16
C LEU A 69 -12.24 -4.66 -13.91
N PHE A 70 -12.18 -5.96 -13.71
CA PHE A 70 -11.42 -6.55 -12.60
C PHE A 70 -9.96 -6.06 -12.64
N ASN A 71 -9.26 -6.25 -13.75
CA ASN A 71 -7.86 -5.86 -13.92
C ASN A 71 -7.71 -4.33 -14.08
N SER A 72 -8.56 -3.69 -14.92
CA SER A 72 -8.40 -2.27 -15.27
C SER A 72 -8.88 -1.30 -14.18
N LEU A 73 -9.72 -1.73 -13.26
CA LEU A 73 -10.28 -0.87 -12.21
C LEU A 73 -10.26 -1.52 -10.82
N GLY A 74 -10.62 -2.81 -10.71
CA GLY A 74 -10.74 -3.49 -9.44
C GLY A 74 -9.43 -3.48 -8.66
N VAL A 75 -8.33 -3.91 -9.28
CA VAL A 75 -7.00 -3.97 -8.65
C VAL A 75 -6.51 -2.60 -8.17
N ILE A 76 -6.64 -1.56 -8.99
CA ILE A 76 -6.18 -0.21 -8.61
C ILE A 76 -6.99 0.40 -7.45
N LEU A 77 -8.25 -0.01 -7.28
CA LEU A 77 -9.05 0.42 -6.12
C LEU A 77 -8.61 -0.30 -4.84
N GLU A 78 -8.20 -1.55 -4.92
CA GLU A 78 -7.60 -2.27 -3.79
C GLU A 78 -6.27 -1.63 -3.36
N ASP A 79 -5.43 -1.18 -4.30
CA ASP A 79 -4.23 -0.41 -3.99
C ASP A 79 -4.53 0.85 -3.19
N ALA A 80 -5.55 1.60 -3.60
CA ALA A 80 -5.94 2.81 -2.87
C ALA A 80 -6.49 2.51 -1.46
N ILE A 81 -7.19 1.38 -1.31
CA ILE A 81 -7.70 0.94 -0.01
C ILE A 81 -6.56 0.56 0.92
N VAL A 82 -5.59 -0.24 0.46
CA VAL A 82 -4.46 -0.63 1.31
C VAL A 82 -3.62 0.59 1.72
N VAL A 83 -3.42 1.57 0.83
CA VAL A 83 -2.78 2.84 1.18
C VAL A 83 -3.53 3.54 2.33
N ALA A 84 -4.85 3.67 2.21
CA ALA A 84 -5.68 4.30 3.23
C ALA A 84 -5.63 3.52 4.56
N ILE A 85 -5.68 2.19 4.53
CA ILE A 85 -5.59 1.30 5.70
C ILE A 85 -4.22 1.44 6.40
N LEU A 86 -3.12 1.40 5.66
CA LEU A 86 -1.77 1.53 6.23
C LEU A 86 -1.57 2.89 6.91
N ILE A 87 -2.14 3.95 6.36
CA ILE A 87 -2.08 5.30 6.93
C ILE A 87 -3.02 5.39 8.14
N LEU A 88 -4.33 5.26 7.93
CA LEU A 88 -5.36 5.52 8.96
C LEU A 88 -5.32 4.51 10.11
N GLY A 89 -4.93 3.27 9.83
CA GLY A 89 -4.68 2.23 10.84
C GLY A 89 -3.42 2.45 11.68
N GLY A 90 -2.59 3.45 11.33
CA GLY A 90 -1.42 3.86 12.10
C GLY A 90 -0.18 3.00 11.88
N VAL A 91 -0.16 2.14 10.86
CA VAL A 91 1.02 1.30 10.55
C VAL A 91 2.23 2.17 10.24
N LEU A 92 2.07 3.20 9.39
CA LEU A 92 3.16 4.11 9.03
C LEU A 92 3.59 5.04 10.17
N GLU A 93 2.69 5.35 11.11
CA GLU A 93 3.05 6.08 12.35
C GLU A 93 3.86 5.19 13.29
N ALA A 94 3.46 3.92 13.44
CA ALA A 94 4.13 2.96 14.32
C ALA A 94 5.47 2.44 13.77
N CYS A 95 5.66 2.51 12.45
CA CYS A 95 6.85 2.03 11.73
C CYS A 95 7.31 3.10 10.70
N PRO A 96 7.92 4.21 11.18
CA PRO A 96 8.22 5.38 10.33
C PRO A 96 9.32 5.13 9.28
N ASN A 97 10.14 4.09 9.43
CA ASN A 97 11.19 3.71 8.49
C ASN A 97 10.82 2.48 7.64
N LEU A 98 9.58 2.00 7.76
CA LEU A 98 9.09 0.86 6.99
C LEU A 98 9.10 1.21 5.49
N LYS A 99 9.69 0.33 4.68
CA LYS A 99 9.74 0.48 3.23
C LYS A 99 8.55 -0.24 2.61
N VAL A 100 7.58 0.53 2.15
CA VAL A 100 6.39 0.02 1.47
C VAL A 100 6.36 0.55 0.06
N CYS A 101 6.18 -0.33 -0.91
CA CYS A 101 5.93 0.00 -2.31
C CYS A 101 4.54 -0.50 -2.70
N ILE A 102 3.79 0.33 -3.41
CA ILE A 102 2.42 0.01 -3.85
C ILE A 102 2.42 -0.14 -5.37
N ALA A 103 1.82 -1.21 -5.86
CA ALA A 103 1.65 -1.45 -7.29
C ALA A 103 0.72 -0.42 -7.94
N HIS A 104 0.73 -0.38 -9.27
CA HIS A 104 -0.14 0.43 -10.12
C HIS A 104 -0.19 1.92 -9.71
N GLY A 105 0.96 2.46 -9.25
CA GLY A 105 1.04 3.84 -8.76
C GLY A 105 0.17 4.11 -7.53
N GLY A 106 -0.25 3.08 -6.80
CA GLY A 106 -1.21 3.19 -5.69
C GLY A 106 -2.64 3.48 -6.14
N GLY A 107 -2.96 3.21 -7.40
CA GLY A 107 -4.26 3.51 -7.97
C GLY A 107 -4.67 4.98 -7.76
N PRO A 108 -5.92 5.26 -7.42
CA PRO A 108 -6.39 6.62 -7.17
C PRO A 108 -5.99 7.19 -5.79
N ALA A 109 -5.12 6.57 -5.01
CA ALA A 109 -4.77 7.02 -3.64
C ALA A 109 -4.28 8.47 -3.61
N CYS A 110 -3.36 8.83 -4.52
CA CYS A 110 -2.84 10.20 -4.59
C CYS A 110 -3.93 11.23 -4.89
N TYR A 111 -4.88 10.89 -5.76
CA TYR A 111 -6.04 11.73 -6.07
C TYR A 111 -7.00 11.86 -4.87
N ALA A 112 -7.21 10.77 -4.15
CA ALA A 112 -8.14 10.72 -3.02
C ALA A 112 -7.59 11.35 -1.72
N MET A 113 -6.31 11.70 -1.66
CA MET A 113 -5.62 12.07 -0.43
C MET A 113 -6.28 13.28 0.27
N GLY A 114 -6.71 14.30 -0.46
CA GLY A 114 -7.43 15.44 0.12
C GLY A 114 -8.79 15.06 0.72
N ARG A 115 -9.44 14.02 0.21
CA ARG A 115 -10.67 13.48 0.82
C ARG A 115 -10.38 12.69 2.08
N LEU A 116 -9.27 11.96 2.13
CA LEU A 116 -8.82 11.26 3.34
C LEU A 116 -8.51 12.27 4.45
N ASP A 117 -7.83 13.38 4.14
CA ASP A 117 -7.56 14.48 5.09
C ASP A 117 -8.86 15.04 5.66
N ARG A 118 -9.84 15.32 4.80
CA ARG A 118 -11.14 15.83 5.23
C ARG A 118 -11.90 14.80 6.08
N GLY A 119 -11.85 13.52 5.69
CA GLY A 119 -12.43 12.42 6.48
C GLY A 119 -11.81 12.31 7.85
N TRP A 120 -10.48 12.40 7.92
CA TRP A 120 -9.72 12.40 9.16
C TRP A 120 -10.11 13.58 10.07
N GLN A 121 -10.24 14.81 9.53
CA GLN A 121 -10.67 15.98 10.28
C GLN A 121 -12.05 15.80 10.91
N GLY A 122 -13.00 15.23 10.17
CA GLY A 122 -14.40 15.06 10.58
C GLY A 122 -14.70 13.81 11.40
N ASN A 123 -13.80 12.81 11.44
CA ASN A 123 -14.06 11.51 12.06
C ASN A 123 -13.07 11.22 13.19
N ALA A 124 -13.60 11.07 14.41
CA ALA A 124 -12.80 10.77 15.60
C ALA A 124 -12.11 9.40 15.52
N GLU A 125 -12.71 8.41 14.86
CA GLU A 125 -12.11 7.10 14.66
C GLU A 125 -10.87 7.21 13.77
N ALA A 126 -10.95 7.94 12.66
CA ALA A 126 -9.82 8.15 11.76
C ALA A 126 -8.64 8.87 12.43
N ARG A 127 -8.89 9.67 13.48
CA ARG A 127 -7.85 10.35 14.29
C ARG A 127 -7.26 9.50 15.40
N ARG A 128 -7.79 8.30 15.63
CA ARG A 128 -7.39 7.48 16.80
C ARG A 128 -5.96 6.98 16.69
N SER A 129 -5.54 6.59 15.51
CA SER A 129 -4.26 5.92 15.29
C SER A 129 -3.17 6.84 14.72
N ILE A 130 -3.55 8.01 14.18
CA ILE A 130 -2.60 8.96 13.59
C ILE A 130 -2.83 10.39 14.08
N PRO A 131 -1.78 11.08 14.58
CA PRO A 131 -1.88 12.45 15.08
C PRO A 131 -1.84 13.52 13.97
N ARG A 132 -1.44 13.14 12.74
CA ARG A 132 -1.26 14.03 11.60
C ARG A 132 -2.21 13.67 10.47
N ALA A 133 -2.48 14.62 9.58
CA ALA A 133 -3.31 14.38 8.41
C ALA A 133 -2.73 13.27 7.51
N PRO A 134 -3.58 12.42 6.90
CA PRO A 134 -3.16 11.34 6.01
C PRO A 134 -2.15 11.74 4.94
N SER A 135 -2.30 12.92 4.33
CA SER A 135 -1.37 13.44 3.32
C SER A 135 0.07 13.56 3.80
N SER A 136 0.30 13.74 5.11
CA SER A 136 1.65 13.82 5.69
C SER A 136 2.41 12.50 5.67
N TYR A 137 1.71 11.38 5.49
CA TYR A 137 2.29 10.03 5.41
C TYR A 137 2.54 9.57 3.98
N GLN A 138 1.91 10.20 3.00
CA GLN A 138 1.94 9.78 1.60
C GLN A 138 3.38 9.63 1.06
N LYS A 139 4.30 10.50 1.47
CA LYS A 139 5.71 10.48 1.07
C LYS A 139 6.57 9.44 1.80
N GLN A 140 6.00 8.66 2.70
CA GLN A 140 6.68 7.49 3.28
C GLN A 140 6.57 6.26 2.38
N LEU A 141 5.58 6.25 1.47
CA LEU A 141 5.35 5.17 0.52
C LEU A 141 6.14 5.37 -0.77
N TYR A 142 6.44 4.27 -1.43
CA TYR A 142 6.92 4.21 -2.81
C TYR A 142 5.79 3.74 -3.72
N TYR A 143 5.84 4.13 -4.98
CA TYR A 143 4.82 3.83 -5.98
C TYR A 143 5.51 3.42 -7.28
N ASP A 144 4.98 2.42 -7.95
CA ASP A 144 5.53 2.04 -9.25
C ASP A 144 5.00 2.92 -10.41
N THR A 145 5.54 2.71 -11.60
CA THR A 145 5.19 3.47 -12.80
C THR A 145 4.04 2.87 -13.60
N VAL A 146 3.39 1.81 -13.12
CA VAL A 146 2.33 1.09 -13.85
C VAL A 146 0.99 1.83 -13.73
N VAL A 147 0.90 3.02 -14.33
CA VAL A 147 -0.30 3.88 -14.24
C VAL A 147 -1.03 4.06 -15.58
N GLY A 148 -0.50 3.49 -16.67
CA GLY A 148 -1.15 3.46 -17.99
C GLY A 148 -1.30 4.84 -18.68
N SER A 149 -0.85 5.94 -18.06
CA SER A 149 -1.02 7.30 -18.58
C SER A 149 0.12 8.22 -18.12
N GLU A 150 0.74 8.92 -19.09
CA GLU A 150 1.78 9.92 -18.78
C GLU A 150 1.24 11.04 -17.87
N ALA A 151 0.01 11.49 -18.10
CA ALA A 151 -0.60 12.53 -17.27
C ALA A 151 -0.83 12.07 -15.82
N ALA A 152 -1.25 10.81 -15.62
CA ALA A 152 -1.39 10.22 -14.30
C ALA A 152 -0.04 10.07 -13.59
N LEU A 153 0.99 9.63 -14.33
CA LEU A 153 2.35 9.52 -13.80
C LEU A 153 2.90 10.88 -13.36
N ARG A 154 2.76 11.91 -14.18
CA ARG A 154 3.14 13.28 -13.84
C ARG A 154 2.43 13.79 -12.60
N PHE A 155 1.11 13.60 -12.54
CA PHE A 155 0.32 13.96 -11.36
C PHE A 155 0.84 13.26 -10.10
N MET A 156 1.08 11.95 -10.16
CA MET A 156 1.63 11.19 -9.03
C MET A 156 2.99 11.74 -8.59
N ILE A 157 3.91 11.97 -9.54
CA ILE A 157 5.25 12.54 -9.24
C ILE A 157 5.12 13.91 -8.56
N ASP A 158 4.20 14.76 -9.00
CA ASP A 158 3.95 16.08 -8.40
C ASP A 158 3.46 15.96 -6.95
N GLN A 159 2.70 14.90 -6.63
CA GLN A 159 2.18 14.68 -5.28
C GLN A 159 3.23 14.08 -4.32
N VAL A 160 3.98 13.09 -4.76
CA VAL A 160 4.86 12.31 -3.87
C VAL A 160 6.35 12.64 -4.01
N GLY A 161 6.77 13.18 -5.15
CA GLY A 161 8.16 13.40 -5.51
C GLY A 161 8.74 12.23 -6.31
N ILE A 162 9.67 12.53 -7.22
CA ILE A 162 10.30 11.52 -8.09
C ILE A 162 11.11 10.48 -7.30
N ASP A 163 11.62 10.84 -6.13
CA ASP A 163 12.36 9.97 -5.23
C ASP A 163 11.48 8.88 -4.56
N ARG A 164 10.18 8.96 -4.76
CA ARG A 164 9.19 7.97 -4.29
C ARG A 164 8.62 7.12 -5.42
N VAL A 165 9.11 7.28 -6.62
CA VAL A 165 8.63 6.54 -7.80
C VAL A 165 9.68 5.53 -8.24
N VAL A 166 9.27 4.29 -8.43
CA VAL A 166 10.12 3.18 -8.88
C VAL A 166 9.60 2.60 -10.19
N LEU A 167 10.49 2.06 -11.02
CA LEU A 167 10.08 1.40 -12.25
C LEU A 167 9.35 0.09 -11.93
N GLY A 168 8.14 -0.06 -12.46
CA GLY A 168 7.37 -1.29 -12.48
C GLY A 168 7.03 -1.70 -13.91
N SER A 169 6.89 -2.98 -14.18
CA SER A 169 6.54 -3.53 -15.50
C SER A 169 5.21 -4.25 -15.54
N ASP A 170 4.70 -4.67 -14.39
CA ASP A 170 3.51 -5.52 -14.27
C ASP A 170 3.67 -6.83 -15.08
N TRP A 171 4.90 -7.34 -15.16
CA TRP A 171 5.21 -8.59 -15.83
C TRP A 171 4.86 -9.80 -14.92
N PRO A 172 4.31 -10.90 -15.44
CA PRO A 172 4.24 -11.37 -16.83
C PRO A 172 3.17 -10.72 -17.66
#